data_deb054bd1a3ae27663bcd4b555490904
#
_entry.id   deb054bd1a3ae27663bcd4b555490904
#
_cell.length_a   1.000
_cell.length_b   1.000
_cell.length_c   1.000
_cell.angle_alpha   90.00
_cell.angle_beta   90.00
_cell.angle_gamma   90.00
#
_symmetry.space_group_name_H-M   'P 1'
#
loop_
_entity.id
_entity.type
_entity.pdbx_description
1 polymer ?
#
loop_
_entity_poly.entity_id
_entity_poly.type
_entity_poly.pdbx_seq_one_letter_code
_entity_poly.pdbx_strand_id
1 'polypeptide(L)'
;MIDCYVVDDEKAGTDILSMYIEQTPGLKLIKAEANPVAAYEDISNGIYKPQVTFLDIHVPLISGMELAGLINSKTNIIFTTAYSEYAADAFGKDAVDYLVKPFSYERFLKSIEKLKKKLEPGSNQPKVEEKEFFYIQNEIKGRITKIVVSDIIYIESLLNYINIVTSEGEHKTYMSLTEMESSLAKGTFMRIHKSFIINLLKIIGVENDQVLLQKNKKLSIGTSYRNEFFAVLNPAIIKSKRR
;
A
#
# COMPACT_ATOMS: atom_id res chain seq x y z
N MET A 1 23.62 -1.78 8.51
CA MET A 1 23.74 -0.47 7.84
C MET A 1 22.89 -0.59 6.58
N ILE A 2 22.06 0.39 6.27
CA ILE A 2 21.15 0.36 5.12
C ILE A 2 21.84 1.07 3.96
N ASP A 3 22.08 0.34 2.87
CA ASP A 3 22.69 0.86 1.66
C ASP A 3 21.65 1.64 0.85
N CYS A 4 21.93 2.93 0.61
CA CYS A 4 21.05 3.88 -0.06
C CYS A 4 21.62 4.24 -1.44
N TYR A 5 20.75 4.24 -2.44
CA TYR A 5 21.03 4.70 -3.80
C TYR A 5 20.12 5.90 -4.10
N VAL A 6 20.63 6.91 -4.78
CA VAL A 6 19.87 8.13 -5.14
C VAL A 6 19.80 8.25 -6.65
N VAL A 7 18.64 8.50 -7.21
CA VAL A 7 18.43 8.80 -8.63
C VAL A 7 17.68 10.12 -8.74
N ASP A 8 18.38 11.16 -9.19
CA ASP A 8 17.84 12.51 -9.33
C ASP A 8 18.75 13.28 -10.29
N ASP A 9 18.22 13.83 -11.37
CA ASP A 9 18.99 14.60 -12.35
C ASP A 9 19.29 16.04 -11.86
N GLU A 10 18.59 16.49 -10.83
CA GLU A 10 18.85 17.77 -10.18
C GLU A 10 19.93 17.62 -9.10
N LYS A 11 21.07 18.30 -9.30
CA LYS A 11 22.16 18.27 -8.31
C LYS A 11 21.71 18.71 -6.91
N ALA A 12 20.81 19.69 -6.80
CA ALA A 12 20.30 20.14 -5.52
C ALA A 12 19.53 19.05 -4.78
N GLY A 13 18.76 18.21 -5.49
CA GLY A 13 18.06 17.06 -4.92
C GLY A 13 19.02 15.99 -4.41
N THR A 14 20.03 15.63 -5.22
CA THR A 14 21.08 14.68 -4.82
C THR A 14 21.89 15.16 -3.63
N ASP A 15 22.27 16.45 -3.59
CA ASP A 15 23.08 17.02 -2.51
C ASP A 15 22.32 16.99 -1.15
N ILE A 16 21.03 17.35 -1.14
CA ILE A 16 20.19 17.30 0.06
C ILE A 16 20.02 15.87 0.56
N LEU A 17 19.71 14.92 -0.31
CA LEU A 17 19.55 13.52 0.07
C LEU A 17 20.85 12.92 0.58
N SER A 18 21.97 13.20 -0.10
CA SER A 18 23.30 12.74 0.30
C SER A 18 23.64 13.24 1.70
N MET A 19 23.43 14.53 1.96
CA MET A 19 23.63 15.14 3.27
C MET A 19 22.75 14.47 4.36
N TYR A 20 21.48 14.25 4.08
CA TYR A 20 20.57 13.61 5.06
C TYR A 20 20.95 12.16 5.33
N ILE A 21 21.34 11.41 4.30
CA ILE A 21 21.79 10.01 4.43
C ILE A 21 23.06 9.96 5.29
N GLU A 22 24.05 10.82 5.02
CA GLU A 22 25.32 10.87 5.75
C GLU A 22 25.13 11.28 7.22
N GLN A 23 24.19 12.19 7.50
CA GLN A 23 23.87 12.62 8.87
C GLN A 23 23.06 11.60 9.66
N THR A 24 22.50 10.57 8.99
CA THR A 24 21.61 9.60 9.67
C THR A 24 22.36 8.33 10.05
N PRO A 25 22.58 8.04 11.35
CA PRO A 25 23.25 6.82 11.78
C PRO A 25 22.57 5.56 11.24
N GLY A 26 23.35 4.65 10.70
CA GLY A 26 22.87 3.38 10.17
C GLY A 26 22.50 3.41 8.68
N LEU A 27 22.60 4.56 8.00
CA LEU A 27 22.49 4.68 6.55
C LEU A 27 23.87 4.82 5.92
N LYS A 28 23.98 4.42 4.66
CA LYS A 28 25.19 4.58 3.82
C LYS A 28 24.77 4.90 2.40
N LEU A 29 25.21 6.03 1.87
CA LEU A 29 25.09 6.32 0.45
C LEU A 29 26.12 5.47 -0.31
N ILE A 30 25.63 4.62 -1.23
CA ILE A 30 26.50 3.78 -2.08
C ILE A 30 26.71 4.39 -3.46
N LYS A 31 25.73 5.12 -3.98
CA LYS A 31 25.83 5.89 -5.23
C LYS A 31 24.73 6.93 -5.34
N ALA A 32 25.03 8.04 -5.99
CA ALA A 32 24.05 8.99 -6.54
C ALA A 32 24.24 9.03 -8.05
N GLU A 33 23.16 8.89 -8.81
CA GLU A 33 23.15 8.78 -10.26
C GLU A 33 22.10 9.73 -10.85
N ALA A 34 22.51 10.49 -11.87
CA ALA A 34 21.60 11.42 -12.55
C ALA A 34 20.87 10.76 -13.74
N ASN A 35 21.43 9.67 -14.27
CA ASN A 35 20.87 8.99 -15.43
C ASN A 35 20.07 7.75 -14.99
N PRO A 36 18.73 7.73 -15.17
CA PRO A 36 17.89 6.61 -14.75
C PRO A 36 18.19 5.30 -15.50
N VAL A 37 18.70 5.36 -16.73
CA VAL A 37 19.11 4.16 -17.49
C VAL A 37 20.35 3.54 -16.88
N ALA A 38 21.36 4.36 -16.50
CA ALA A 38 22.53 3.86 -15.79
C ALA A 38 22.17 3.28 -14.42
N ALA A 39 21.23 3.91 -13.70
CA ALA A 39 20.72 3.39 -12.44
C ALA A 39 20.00 2.04 -12.61
N TYR A 40 19.23 1.87 -13.70
CA TYR A 40 18.63 0.59 -14.05
C TYR A 40 19.69 -0.50 -14.27
N GLU A 41 20.73 -0.22 -15.07
CA GLU A 41 21.81 -1.17 -15.33
C GLU A 41 22.55 -1.55 -14.04
N ASP A 42 22.89 -0.58 -13.22
CA ASP A 42 23.58 -0.76 -11.94
C ASP A 42 22.83 -1.73 -11.01
N ILE A 43 21.52 -1.51 -10.85
CA ILE A 43 20.70 -2.27 -9.92
C ILE A 43 20.27 -3.61 -10.52
N SER A 44 19.89 -3.64 -11.79
CA SER A 44 19.39 -4.86 -12.45
C SER A 44 20.50 -5.89 -12.65
N ASN A 45 21.72 -5.46 -12.97
CA ASN A 45 22.88 -6.33 -13.11
C ASN A 45 23.56 -6.67 -11.77
N GLY A 46 23.08 -6.08 -10.66
CA GLY A 46 23.61 -6.33 -9.33
C GLY A 46 24.99 -5.72 -9.07
N ILE A 47 25.39 -4.70 -9.86
CA ILE A 47 26.61 -3.91 -9.65
C ILE A 47 26.48 -3.20 -8.29
N TYR A 48 25.32 -2.59 -8.04
CA TYR A 48 24.92 -2.09 -6.74
C TYR A 48 23.67 -2.85 -6.25
N LYS A 49 23.62 -3.13 -4.95
CA LYS A 49 22.50 -3.85 -4.30
C LYS A 49 21.92 -2.99 -3.17
N PRO A 50 21.29 -1.85 -3.49
CA PRO A 50 20.74 -0.98 -2.47
C PRO A 50 19.57 -1.64 -1.77
N GLN A 51 19.46 -1.41 -0.46
CA GLN A 51 18.27 -1.77 0.30
C GLN A 51 17.15 -0.75 0.10
N VAL A 52 17.50 0.49 -0.27
CA VAL A 52 16.57 1.55 -0.64
C VAL A 52 17.13 2.41 -1.78
N THR A 53 16.23 2.75 -2.71
CA THR A 53 16.51 3.72 -3.78
C THR A 53 15.58 4.92 -3.59
N PHE A 54 16.19 6.11 -3.37
CA PHE A 54 15.50 7.39 -3.46
C PHE A 54 15.43 7.77 -4.94
N LEU A 55 14.23 7.99 -5.45
CA LEU A 55 14.00 8.09 -6.88
C LEU A 55 13.14 9.31 -7.20
N ASP A 56 13.69 10.28 -7.91
CA ASP A 56 12.87 11.36 -8.44
C ASP A 56 11.90 10.83 -9.50
N ILE A 57 10.66 11.30 -9.43
CA ILE A 57 9.62 10.94 -10.40
C ILE A 57 9.94 11.56 -11.77
N HIS A 58 10.47 12.78 -11.79
CA HIS A 58 10.75 13.52 -13.02
C HIS A 58 12.22 13.46 -13.39
N VAL A 59 12.64 12.36 -13.97
CA VAL A 59 13.98 12.18 -14.54
C VAL A 59 13.88 11.99 -16.06
N PRO A 60 14.91 12.39 -16.83
CA PRO A 60 14.90 12.29 -18.28
C PRO A 60 14.92 10.84 -18.77
N LEU A 61 14.50 10.61 -20.02
CA LEU A 61 14.47 9.33 -20.75
C LEU A 61 13.40 8.35 -20.31
N ILE A 62 13.39 7.91 -19.06
CA ILE A 62 12.35 7.08 -18.44
C ILE A 62 11.94 7.73 -17.14
N SER A 63 10.65 7.81 -16.87
CA SER A 63 10.16 8.39 -15.62
C SER A 63 10.58 7.55 -14.40
N GLY A 64 10.74 8.18 -13.24
CA GLY A 64 11.02 7.45 -12.01
C GLY A 64 9.96 6.40 -11.69
N MET A 65 8.72 6.62 -12.10
CA MET A 65 7.63 5.65 -11.94
C MET A 65 7.84 4.39 -12.81
N GLU A 66 8.32 4.54 -14.03
CA GLU A 66 8.65 3.42 -14.92
C GLU A 66 9.88 2.69 -14.40
N LEU A 67 10.93 3.42 -14.02
CA LEU A 67 12.14 2.83 -13.43
C LEU A 67 11.79 2.02 -12.17
N ALA A 68 10.97 2.58 -11.27
CA ALA A 68 10.52 1.86 -10.08
C ALA A 68 9.86 0.51 -10.42
N GLY A 69 9.01 0.48 -11.46
CA GLY A 69 8.38 -0.77 -11.94
C GLY A 69 9.39 -1.84 -12.36
N LEU A 70 10.57 -1.43 -12.86
CA LEU A 70 11.62 -2.34 -13.31
C LEU A 70 12.53 -2.85 -12.18
N ILE A 71 12.72 -2.04 -11.12
CA ILE A 71 13.70 -2.36 -10.06
C ILE A 71 13.09 -2.66 -8.68
N ASN A 72 11.76 -2.54 -8.49
CA ASN A 72 11.08 -2.74 -7.20
C ASN A 72 11.28 -4.13 -6.58
N SER A 73 11.59 -5.14 -7.39
CA SER A 73 11.93 -6.49 -6.91
C SER A 73 13.35 -6.59 -6.34
N LYS A 74 14.19 -5.58 -6.55
CA LYS A 74 15.62 -5.54 -6.19
C LYS A 74 15.91 -4.59 -5.04
N THR A 75 15.08 -3.57 -4.85
CA THR A 75 15.27 -2.49 -3.87
C THR A 75 13.95 -1.93 -3.41
N ASN A 76 13.90 -1.38 -2.20
CA ASN A 76 12.74 -0.62 -1.75
C ASN A 76 12.79 0.79 -2.35
N ILE A 77 11.64 1.34 -2.75
CA ILE A 77 11.56 2.65 -3.40
C ILE A 77 11.00 3.69 -2.41
N ILE A 78 11.67 4.83 -2.32
CA ILE A 78 11.15 6.07 -1.74
C ILE A 78 11.20 7.11 -2.85
N PHE A 79 10.03 7.59 -3.28
CA PHE A 79 9.98 8.62 -4.30
C PHE A 79 10.29 10.00 -3.75
N THR A 80 10.92 10.83 -4.59
CA THR A 80 11.01 12.28 -4.40
C THR A 80 10.30 12.99 -5.55
N THR A 81 9.65 14.12 -5.32
CA THR A 81 8.92 14.85 -6.36
C THR A 81 8.66 16.29 -5.97
N ALA A 82 8.64 17.19 -6.94
CA ALA A 82 8.20 18.58 -6.75
C ALA A 82 6.66 18.72 -6.69
N TYR A 83 5.90 17.69 -7.06
CA TYR A 83 4.45 17.74 -7.22
C TYR A 83 3.71 16.87 -6.22
N SER A 84 2.81 17.47 -5.44
CA SER A 84 2.00 16.79 -4.43
C SER A 84 0.91 15.87 -5.00
N GLU A 85 0.47 16.10 -6.24
CA GLU A 85 -0.58 15.32 -6.90
C GLU A 85 -0.14 13.90 -7.27
N TYR A 86 1.13 13.67 -7.54
CA TYR A 86 1.67 12.32 -7.77
C TYR A 86 1.73 11.45 -6.51
N ALA A 87 1.65 12.06 -5.33
CA ALA A 87 1.55 11.29 -4.08
C ALA A 87 0.25 10.46 -4.02
N ALA A 88 -0.81 10.86 -4.72
CA ALA A 88 -2.09 10.13 -4.76
C ALA A 88 -2.07 8.97 -5.78
N ASP A 89 -1.49 9.17 -6.97
CA ASP A 89 -1.44 8.15 -8.05
C ASP A 89 -0.37 7.08 -7.80
N ALA A 90 0.66 7.43 -7.06
CA ALA A 90 1.77 6.55 -6.73
C ALA A 90 1.45 5.53 -5.62
N PHE A 91 0.32 5.63 -4.92
CA PHE A 91 -0.17 4.63 -3.95
C PHE A 91 -0.42 3.24 -4.55
N GLY A 92 -0.44 3.09 -5.88
CA GLY A 92 -0.59 1.80 -6.57
C GLY A 92 0.70 1.00 -6.81
N LYS A 93 1.89 1.57 -6.51
CA LYS A 93 3.19 0.91 -6.72
C LYS A 93 3.90 0.77 -5.38
N ASP A 94 4.28 -0.41 -4.98
CA ASP A 94 4.92 -0.87 -3.73
C ASP A 94 6.05 0.01 -3.14
N ALA A 95 5.90 1.36 -3.18
CA ALA A 95 6.84 2.31 -2.61
C ALA A 95 6.71 2.36 -1.08
N VAL A 96 7.83 2.59 -0.41
CA VAL A 96 7.87 2.74 1.05
C VAL A 96 7.29 4.09 1.47
N ASP A 97 7.62 5.16 0.73
CA ASP A 97 7.15 6.51 1.05
C ASP A 97 7.36 7.49 -0.12
N TYR A 98 6.84 8.72 0.05
CA TYR A 98 6.96 9.84 -0.88
C TYR A 98 7.45 11.09 -0.16
N LEU A 99 8.46 11.75 -0.72
CA LEU A 99 9.03 12.99 -0.21
C LEU A 99 8.73 14.12 -1.21
N VAL A 100 7.81 15.01 -0.87
CA VAL A 100 7.50 16.19 -1.70
C VAL A 100 8.52 17.28 -1.45
N LYS A 101 9.27 17.67 -2.48
CA LYS A 101 10.28 18.74 -2.44
C LYS A 101 9.61 20.13 -2.29
N PRO A 102 10.12 21.03 -1.41
CA PRO A 102 11.21 20.78 -0.46
C PRO A 102 10.74 20.01 0.78
N PHE A 103 11.51 19.03 1.21
CA PHE A 103 11.22 18.25 2.42
C PHE A 103 12.26 18.49 3.52
N SER A 104 11.79 18.47 4.76
CA SER A 104 12.64 18.63 5.93
C SER A 104 13.38 17.34 6.31
N TYR A 105 14.48 17.47 7.08
CA TYR A 105 15.15 16.30 7.66
C TYR A 105 14.22 15.44 8.52
N GLU A 106 13.31 16.06 9.29
CA GLU A 106 12.29 15.34 10.06
C GLU A 106 11.40 14.46 9.14
N ARG A 107 10.96 15.01 8.00
CA ARG A 107 10.14 14.27 7.01
C ARG A 107 10.92 13.10 6.40
N PHE A 108 12.21 13.30 6.11
CA PHE A 108 13.12 12.25 5.67
C PHE A 108 13.25 11.15 6.73
N LEU A 109 13.48 11.49 8.01
CA LEU A 109 13.59 10.50 9.10
C LEU A 109 12.32 9.64 9.23
N LYS A 110 11.14 10.23 9.07
CA LYS A 110 9.86 9.49 9.05
C LYS A 110 9.81 8.45 7.93
N SER A 111 10.37 8.76 6.75
CA SER A 111 10.45 7.79 5.65
C SER A 111 11.42 6.64 5.96
N ILE A 112 12.53 6.95 6.66
CA ILE A 112 13.48 5.93 7.10
C ILE A 112 12.90 5.02 8.19
N GLU A 113 12.08 5.54 9.08
CA GLU A 113 11.36 4.72 10.06
C GLU A 113 10.42 3.71 9.38
N LYS A 114 9.69 4.14 8.34
CA LYS A 114 8.85 3.25 7.53
C LYS A 114 9.69 2.16 6.86
N LEU A 115 10.83 2.54 6.28
CA LEU A 115 11.75 1.60 5.67
C LEU A 115 12.27 0.57 6.68
N LYS A 116 12.74 1.01 7.85
CA LYS A 116 13.25 0.12 8.90
C LYS A 116 12.20 -0.90 9.32
N LYS A 117 10.96 -0.46 9.55
CA LYS A 117 9.82 -1.36 9.84
C LYS A 117 9.59 -2.40 8.74
N LYS A 118 9.77 -2.03 7.46
CA LYS A 118 9.64 -2.96 6.33
C LYS A 118 10.80 -3.96 6.24
N LEU A 119 11.99 -3.60 6.70
CA LEU A 119 13.20 -4.44 6.66
C LEU A 119 13.35 -5.37 7.88
N GLU A 120 12.57 -5.21 8.95
CA GLU A 120 12.63 -6.08 10.12
C GLU A 120 12.27 -7.54 9.78
N PRO A 121 13.06 -8.55 10.23
CA PRO A 121 12.74 -9.96 10.01
C PRO A 121 11.42 -10.33 10.70
N GLY A 122 10.42 -10.68 9.95
CA GLY A 122 9.07 -11.00 10.41
C GLY A 122 7.99 -10.03 9.94
N SER A 123 8.35 -8.93 9.28
CA SER A 123 7.41 -7.96 8.73
C SER A 123 6.97 -8.28 7.28
N ASN A 124 7.02 -9.55 6.85
CA ASN A 124 6.51 -10.01 5.56
C ASN A 124 4.96 -9.98 5.46
N GLN A 125 4.37 -9.00 6.07
CA GLN A 125 3.09 -8.47 5.65
C GLN A 125 3.36 -7.05 5.16
N PRO A 126 2.92 -6.65 3.95
CA PRO A 126 2.81 -5.25 3.63
C PRO A 126 1.84 -4.66 4.66
N LYS A 127 2.37 -4.08 5.75
CA LYS A 127 1.57 -3.12 6.52
C LYS A 127 1.41 -1.91 5.60
N VAL A 128 0.41 -1.98 4.73
CA VAL A 128 -0.28 -0.77 4.29
C VAL A 128 -0.52 -0.01 5.60
N GLU A 129 -0.07 1.25 5.71
CA GLU A 129 -0.58 2.11 6.76
C GLU A 129 -2.09 2.03 6.62
N GLU A 130 -2.72 1.25 7.48
CA GLU A 130 -4.17 1.18 7.53
C GLU A 130 -4.59 2.60 7.80
N LYS A 131 -5.12 3.27 6.79
CA LYS A 131 -5.79 4.53 7.02
C LYS A 131 -6.82 4.22 8.08
N GLU A 132 -6.62 4.73 9.29
CA GLU A 132 -7.59 4.52 10.37
C GLU A 132 -8.99 4.95 9.94
N PHE A 133 -9.08 5.86 8.97
CA PHE A 133 -10.31 6.35 8.37
C PHE A 133 -10.07 6.93 6.97
N PHE A 134 -11.16 7.05 6.21
CA PHE A 134 -11.23 7.82 4.97
C PHE A 134 -12.55 8.59 4.88
N TYR A 135 -12.65 9.50 3.93
CA TYR A 135 -13.86 10.27 3.69
C TYR A 135 -14.51 9.82 2.38
N ILE A 136 -15.85 9.72 2.38
CA ILE A 136 -16.65 9.48 1.17
C ILE A 136 -17.60 10.65 0.93
N GLN A 137 -17.89 10.92 -0.34
CA GLN A 137 -19.02 11.77 -0.73
C GLN A 137 -20.29 10.94 -0.75
N ASN A 138 -21.28 11.32 0.01
CA ASN A 138 -22.59 10.66 0.04
C ASN A 138 -23.44 11.04 -1.19
N GLU A 139 -24.53 10.29 -1.41
CA GLU A 139 -25.56 10.61 -2.41
C GLU A 139 -26.15 12.03 -2.25
N ILE A 140 -26.14 12.56 -1.03
CA ILE A 140 -26.57 13.93 -0.73
C ILE A 140 -25.46 14.89 -1.13
N LYS A 141 -25.73 15.70 -2.15
CA LYS A 141 -24.79 16.67 -2.72
C LYS A 141 -24.16 17.56 -1.62
N GLY A 142 -22.83 17.51 -1.52
CA GLY A 142 -22.07 18.31 -0.56
C GLY A 142 -21.85 17.68 0.83
N ARG A 143 -22.38 16.49 1.10
CA ARG A 143 -22.14 15.79 2.37
C ARG A 143 -20.96 14.83 2.27
N ILE A 144 -19.96 15.07 3.10
CA ILE A 144 -18.79 14.20 3.26
C ILE A 144 -18.95 13.45 4.59
N THR A 145 -18.76 12.13 4.56
CA THR A 145 -18.82 11.28 5.77
C THR A 145 -17.48 10.62 6.01
N LYS A 146 -17.02 10.66 7.26
CA LYS A 146 -15.84 9.93 7.73
C LYS A 146 -16.22 8.48 7.95
N ILE A 147 -15.44 7.56 7.38
CA ILE A 147 -15.55 6.11 7.59
C ILE A 147 -14.31 5.62 8.32
N VAL A 148 -14.49 5.04 9.49
CA VAL A 148 -13.42 4.38 10.25
C VAL A 148 -13.25 2.98 9.71
N VAL A 149 -12.04 2.63 9.26
CA VAL A 149 -11.77 1.37 8.54
C VAL A 149 -12.02 0.15 9.42
N SER A 150 -11.66 0.23 10.70
CA SER A 150 -11.90 -0.85 11.67
C SER A 150 -13.37 -1.15 11.91
N ASP A 151 -14.27 -0.22 11.60
CA ASP A 151 -15.71 -0.37 11.82
C ASP A 151 -16.42 -1.01 10.62
N ILE A 152 -15.76 -1.05 9.46
CA ILE A 152 -16.33 -1.68 8.27
C ILE A 152 -16.49 -3.19 8.51
N ILE A 153 -17.71 -3.68 8.28
CA ILE A 153 -18.03 -5.11 8.37
C ILE A 153 -17.94 -5.74 6.97
N TYR A 154 -18.61 -5.13 5.99
CA TYR A 154 -18.55 -5.52 4.59
C TYR A 154 -18.94 -4.35 3.68
N ILE A 155 -18.67 -4.50 2.39
CA ILE A 155 -19.04 -3.55 1.35
C ILE A 155 -19.76 -4.34 0.26
N GLU A 156 -20.90 -3.81 -0.19
CA GLU A 156 -21.70 -4.41 -1.25
C GLU A 156 -21.88 -3.47 -2.43
N SER A 157 -21.93 -4.03 -3.62
CA SER A 157 -22.23 -3.30 -4.85
C SER A 157 -23.75 -3.18 -5.04
N LEU A 158 -24.24 -1.97 -5.26
CA LEU A 158 -25.63 -1.63 -5.53
C LEU A 158 -25.71 -0.82 -6.83
N LEU A 159 -25.83 -1.50 -7.97
CA LEU A 159 -25.81 -0.85 -9.31
C LEU A 159 -24.56 0.01 -9.51
N ASN A 160 -24.73 1.33 -9.56
CA ASN A 160 -23.64 2.31 -9.74
C ASN A 160 -23.05 2.82 -8.42
N TYR A 161 -23.48 2.29 -7.28
CA TYR A 161 -23.06 2.69 -5.94
C TYR A 161 -22.46 1.51 -5.20
N ILE A 162 -21.70 1.81 -4.18
CA ILE A 162 -21.38 0.84 -3.14
C ILE A 162 -22.04 1.26 -1.83
N ASN A 163 -22.42 0.26 -1.03
CA ASN A 163 -22.91 0.43 0.32
C ASN A 163 -21.85 -0.09 1.30
N ILE A 164 -21.27 0.79 2.10
CA ILE A 164 -20.28 0.46 3.13
C ILE A 164 -21.05 0.25 4.43
N VAL A 165 -21.07 -0.99 4.91
CA VAL A 165 -21.76 -1.37 6.15
C VAL A 165 -20.75 -1.42 7.29
N THR A 166 -20.98 -0.56 8.28
CA THR A 166 -20.13 -0.43 9.47
C THR A 166 -20.86 -0.91 10.74
N SER A 167 -20.15 -0.93 11.86
CA SER A 167 -20.76 -1.17 13.18
C SER A 167 -21.82 -0.14 13.53
N GLU A 168 -21.69 1.10 13.08
CA GLU A 168 -22.55 2.23 13.41
C GLU A 168 -23.69 2.45 12.41
N GLY A 169 -23.53 2.05 11.14
CA GLY A 169 -24.55 2.28 10.13
C GLY A 169 -24.13 1.91 8.71
N GLU A 170 -24.90 2.39 7.74
CA GLU A 170 -24.70 2.16 6.33
C GLU A 170 -24.42 3.47 5.60
N HIS A 171 -23.47 3.44 4.67
CA HIS A 171 -23.01 4.63 3.96
C HIS A 171 -22.89 4.33 2.48
N LYS A 172 -23.64 5.06 1.65
CA LYS A 172 -23.65 4.89 0.20
C LYS A 172 -22.80 5.94 -0.47
N THR A 173 -22.02 5.53 -1.47
CA THR A 173 -21.22 6.44 -2.30
C THR A 173 -21.17 5.96 -3.75
N TYR A 174 -21.06 6.90 -4.68
CA TYR A 174 -20.91 6.63 -6.11
C TYR A 174 -19.47 6.22 -6.40
N MET A 175 -19.24 4.92 -6.45
CA MET A 175 -17.95 4.29 -6.67
C MET A 175 -18.16 2.85 -7.08
N SER A 176 -17.24 2.27 -7.84
CA SER A 176 -17.23 0.84 -8.12
C SER A 176 -16.59 0.03 -6.99
N LEU A 177 -16.96 -1.24 -6.89
CA LEU A 177 -16.36 -2.15 -5.89
C LEU A 177 -14.85 -2.35 -6.15
N THR A 178 -14.42 -2.29 -7.41
CA THR A 178 -13.01 -2.44 -7.81
C THR A 178 -12.17 -1.23 -7.38
N GLU A 179 -12.70 -0.01 -7.51
CA GLU A 179 -12.03 1.21 -7.02
C GLU A 179 -11.89 1.17 -5.50
N MET A 180 -12.96 0.77 -4.79
CA MET A 180 -12.91 0.62 -3.34
C MET A 180 -11.91 -0.45 -2.91
N GLU A 181 -11.88 -1.61 -3.57
CA GLU A 181 -10.95 -2.70 -3.30
C GLU A 181 -9.48 -2.24 -3.39
N SER A 182 -9.16 -1.41 -4.39
CA SER A 182 -7.80 -0.85 -4.55
C SER A 182 -7.40 0.13 -3.45
N SER A 183 -8.39 0.71 -2.75
CA SER A 183 -8.19 1.70 -1.68
C SER A 183 -8.12 1.10 -0.28
N LEU A 184 -8.48 -0.19 -0.15
CA LEU A 184 -8.51 -0.92 1.12
C LEU A 184 -7.20 -1.69 1.36
N ALA A 185 -6.87 -1.88 2.64
CA ALA A 185 -5.69 -2.64 3.04
C ALA A 185 -5.79 -4.11 2.63
N LYS A 186 -4.86 -4.58 1.82
CA LYS A 186 -4.71 -6.01 1.49
C LYS A 186 -4.39 -6.79 2.77
N GLY A 187 -5.09 -7.89 3.02
CA GLY A 187 -4.92 -8.73 4.21
C GLY A 187 -5.93 -8.46 5.31
N THR A 188 -6.56 -7.27 5.36
CA THR A 188 -7.69 -6.98 6.25
C THR A 188 -9.02 -7.12 5.51
N PHE A 189 -9.05 -6.73 4.24
CA PHE A 189 -10.24 -6.84 3.39
C PHE A 189 -10.01 -7.85 2.27
N MET A 190 -11.08 -8.57 1.93
CA MET A 190 -11.04 -9.56 0.87
C MET A 190 -12.33 -9.56 0.06
N ARG A 191 -12.20 -9.57 -1.26
CA ARG A 191 -13.34 -9.76 -2.15
C ARG A 191 -13.71 -11.23 -2.18
N ILE A 192 -14.96 -11.54 -1.83
CA ILE A 192 -15.47 -12.92 -1.78
C ILE A 192 -16.54 -13.20 -2.84
N HIS A 193 -16.99 -12.16 -3.54
CA HIS A 193 -18.01 -12.25 -4.57
C HIS A 193 -17.89 -11.07 -5.54
N LYS A 194 -18.42 -11.18 -6.76
CA LYS A 194 -18.49 -10.04 -7.69
C LYS A 194 -19.13 -8.78 -7.07
N SER A 195 -19.95 -8.96 -6.06
CA SER A 195 -20.70 -7.89 -5.38
C SER A 195 -20.32 -7.66 -3.92
N PHE A 196 -19.36 -8.40 -3.35
CA PHE A 196 -19.03 -8.29 -1.93
C PHE A 196 -17.53 -8.27 -1.64
N ILE A 197 -17.13 -7.30 -0.81
CA ILE A 197 -15.84 -7.26 -0.09
C ILE A 197 -16.15 -7.36 1.40
N ILE A 198 -15.43 -8.19 2.14
CA ILE A 198 -15.59 -8.37 3.58
C ILE A 198 -14.36 -7.95 4.35
N ASN A 199 -14.55 -7.57 5.60
CA ASN A 199 -13.47 -7.44 6.56
C ASN A 199 -13.23 -8.79 7.23
N LEU A 200 -12.04 -9.37 7.03
CA LEU A 200 -11.66 -10.68 7.56
C LEU A 200 -11.71 -10.73 9.09
N LEU A 201 -11.44 -9.60 9.77
CA LEU A 201 -11.49 -9.48 11.22
C LEU A 201 -12.94 -9.46 11.79
N LYS A 202 -13.94 -9.32 10.94
CA LYS A 202 -15.36 -9.30 11.31
C LYS A 202 -16.08 -10.62 11.02
N ILE A 203 -15.34 -11.65 10.57
CA ILE A 203 -15.85 -12.99 10.36
C ILE A 203 -16.15 -13.64 11.72
N ILE A 204 -17.35 -14.16 11.89
CA ILE A 204 -17.77 -14.95 13.05
C ILE A 204 -17.64 -16.44 12.75
N GLY A 205 -17.91 -16.84 11.51
CA GLY A 205 -17.85 -18.24 11.07
C GLY A 205 -18.04 -18.38 9.58
N VAL A 206 -17.86 -19.61 9.09
CA VAL A 206 -18.11 -20.00 7.70
C VAL A 206 -18.91 -21.31 7.70
N GLU A 207 -20.04 -21.31 7.02
CA GLU A 207 -20.93 -22.46 6.88
C GLU A 207 -21.43 -22.60 5.45
N ASN A 208 -21.34 -23.79 4.85
CA ASN A 208 -21.91 -24.09 3.53
C ASN A 208 -21.61 -23.04 2.46
N ASP A 209 -20.32 -22.62 2.32
CA ASP A 209 -19.88 -21.59 1.38
C ASP A 209 -20.47 -20.19 1.62
N GLN A 210 -20.93 -19.95 2.83
CA GLN A 210 -21.36 -18.63 3.30
C GLN A 210 -20.47 -18.15 4.44
N VAL A 211 -20.07 -16.90 4.39
CA VAL A 211 -19.39 -16.22 5.48
C VAL A 211 -20.44 -15.60 6.40
N LEU A 212 -20.39 -15.94 7.67
CA LEU A 212 -21.17 -15.31 8.73
C LEU A 212 -20.37 -14.15 9.30
N LEU A 213 -20.90 -12.95 9.20
CA LEU A 213 -20.31 -11.71 9.69
C LEU A 213 -21.06 -11.18 10.92
N GLN A 214 -20.46 -10.22 11.60
CA GLN A 214 -21.14 -9.45 12.65
C GLN A 214 -22.52 -8.96 12.16
N LYS A 215 -23.43 -8.65 13.08
CA LYS A 215 -24.85 -8.33 12.83
C LYS A 215 -25.63 -9.46 12.12
N ASN A 216 -25.22 -10.73 12.29
CA ASN A 216 -25.88 -11.91 11.71
C ASN A 216 -26.03 -11.87 10.17
N LYS A 217 -25.13 -11.15 9.48
CA LYS A 217 -25.13 -11.10 8.01
C LYS A 217 -24.45 -12.34 7.45
N LYS A 218 -25.14 -13.05 6.56
CA LYS A 218 -24.58 -14.17 5.78
C LYS A 218 -24.36 -13.73 4.35
N LEU A 219 -23.16 -13.94 3.83
CA LEU A 219 -22.77 -13.62 2.45
C LEU A 219 -22.22 -14.85 1.77
N SER A 220 -22.69 -15.14 0.56
CA SER A 220 -22.23 -16.27 -0.23
C SER A 220 -20.86 -15.99 -0.84
N ILE A 221 -19.98 -16.98 -0.83
CA ILE A 221 -18.69 -16.95 -1.50
C ILE A 221 -18.91 -17.34 -2.96
N GLY A 222 -18.51 -16.45 -3.87
CA GLY A 222 -18.56 -16.73 -5.31
C GLY A 222 -17.56 -17.83 -5.69
N THR A 223 -17.92 -18.68 -6.64
CA THR A 223 -17.12 -19.86 -7.06
C THR A 223 -15.67 -19.45 -7.43
N SER A 224 -15.50 -18.32 -8.13
CA SER A 224 -14.17 -17.81 -8.54
C SER A 224 -13.31 -17.34 -7.38
N TYR A 225 -13.88 -16.99 -6.23
CA TYR A 225 -13.19 -16.43 -5.06
C TYR A 225 -12.91 -17.48 -3.98
N ARG A 226 -13.51 -18.66 -4.11
CA ARG A 226 -13.48 -19.71 -3.08
C ARG A 226 -12.08 -20.17 -2.73
N ASN A 227 -11.28 -20.49 -3.74
CA ASN A 227 -9.93 -21.03 -3.52
C ASN A 227 -9.04 -20.03 -2.77
N GLU A 228 -9.09 -18.77 -3.18
CA GLU A 228 -8.34 -17.70 -2.55
C GLU A 228 -8.81 -17.44 -1.11
N PHE A 229 -10.13 -17.40 -0.88
CA PHE A 229 -10.69 -17.24 0.45
C PHE A 229 -10.23 -18.34 1.41
N PHE A 230 -10.33 -19.61 1.02
CA PHE A 230 -9.90 -20.71 1.87
C PHE A 230 -8.39 -20.80 2.03
N ALA A 231 -7.60 -20.35 1.06
CA ALA A 231 -6.15 -20.24 1.21
C ALA A 231 -5.75 -19.27 2.34
N VAL A 232 -6.49 -18.18 2.51
CA VAL A 232 -6.29 -17.23 3.62
C VAL A 232 -6.82 -17.78 4.95
N LEU A 233 -7.96 -18.46 4.94
CA LEU A 233 -8.63 -18.91 6.17
C LEU A 233 -7.98 -20.17 6.77
N ASN A 234 -7.60 -21.14 5.95
CA ASN A 234 -7.11 -22.46 6.39
C ASN A 234 -5.93 -22.43 7.37
N PRO A 235 -4.93 -21.53 7.22
CA PRO A 235 -3.83 -21.43 8.20
C PRO A 235 -4.29 -21.03 9.61
N ALA A 236 -5.42 -20.32 9.73
CA ALA A 236 -5.99 -19.88 11.01
C ALA A 236 -6.89 -20.94 11.68
N ILE A 237 -7.22 -22.04 10.97
CA ILE A 237 -8.10 -23.10 11.52
C ILE A 237 -7.27 -24.05 12.39
N ILE A 238 -7.56 -24.05 13.70
CA ILE A 238 -6.99 -25.01 14.63
C ILE A 238 -7.80 -26.31 14.53
N LYS A 239 -7.18 -27.38 13.99
CA LYS A 239 -7.78 -28.70 13.86
C LYS A 239 -7.44 -29.55 15.08
N SER A 240 -8.44 -30.22 15.68
CA SER A 240 -8.19 -31.23 16.70
C SER A 240 -7.39 -32.41 16.12
N LYS A 241 -6.38 -32.88 16.88
CA LYS A 241 -5.64 -34.12 16.56
C LYS A 241 -6.40 -35.38 16.98
N ARG A 242 -7.55 -35.23 17.64
CA ARG A 242 -8.39 -36.37 18.03
C ARG A 242 -9.32 -36.74 16.87
N ARG A 243 -9.13 -37.92 16.32
CA ARG A 243 -10.14 -38.64 15.54
C ARG A 243 -10.91 -39.49 16.51
#